data_6b2f3b64b1719f27eb7f4d29587f2e91
#
_entry.id   6b2f3b64b1719f27eb7f4d29587f2e91
#
_cell.length_a   1.000
_cell.length_b   1.000
_cell.length_c   1.000
_cell.angle_alpha   90.00
_cell.angle_beta   90.00
_cell.angle_gamma   90.00
#
_symmetry.space_group_name_H-M   'P 1'
#
loop_
_entity.id
_entity.type
_entity.pdbx_description
1 polymer ?
#
loop_
_entity_poly.entity_id
_entity_poly.type
_entity_poly.pdbx_seq_one_letter_code
_entity_poly.pdbx_strand_id
1 'polypeptide(L)'
;MPDKSDNKNIVVPIIHDDSPPLSDLSPRDKPWDKHRSNSDRVAKHYSGSDFHRYSERMTFCSELLDFTLKPIDDESYALKLSSARFCRVRHCPVCQWRRSLAWKAKAYKVLPQIVEKYPKHRWLFLTLTQKNCKITELRDTIQLMNKAFKRLSELKAFPAIGWLKSVEVTRGKDGSAHPHFHCLLMVPSGYFSGQSYLKQAEWVAMWRKCLRLDYQQFSL
;
A
#
# COMPACT_ATOMS: atom_id res chain seq x y z
N MET A 1 1.18 -11.29 -44.93
CA MET A 1 1.72 -11.61 -43.58
C MET A 1 2.49 -10.38 -43.12
N PRO A 2 2.06 -9.63 -42.09
CA PRO A 2 2.84 -8.50 -41.63
C PRO A 2 3.99 -9.03 -40.76
N ASP A 3 5.12 -8.44 -41.01
CA ASP A 3 6.43 -8.65 -40.44
C ASP A 3 6.41 -8.54 -38.90
N LYS A 4 7.07 -9.45 -38.22
CA LYS A 4 7.24 -9.42 -36.78
C LYS A 4 8.22 -8.30 -36.46
N SER A 5 7.70 -7.14 -36.04
CA SER A 5 8.49 -6.02 -35.56
C SER A 5 9.48 -6.47 -34.50
N ASP A 6 10.76 -6.29 -34.77
CA ASP A 6 11.88 -6.48 -33.86
C ASP A 6 11.67 -5.70 -32.55
N ASN A 7 11.27 -6.41 -31.50
CA ASN A 7 11.24 -5.91 -30.16
C ASN A 7 12.69 -5.76 -29.67
N LYS A 8 13.32 -4.63 -29.92
CA LYS A 8 14.65 -4.33 -29.37
C LYS A 8 14.53 -4.14 -27.85
N ASN A 9 14.91 -5.16 -27.11
CA ASN A 9 15.11 -5.05 -25.67
C ASN A 9 16.37 -4.20 -25.41
N ILE A 10 16.17 -2.98 -24.90
CA ILE A 10 17.27 -2.16 -24.43
C ILE A 10 17.49 -2.50 -22.96
N VAL A 11 18.57 -3.22 -22.67
CA VAL A 11 19.04 -3.45 -21.29
C VAL A 11 19.92 -2.26 -20.92
N VAL A 12 19.45 -1.43 -20.01
CA VAL A 12 20.25 -0.35 -19.43
C VAL A 12 20.79 -0.89 -18.09
N PRO A 13 22.08 -1.27 -18.02
CA PRO A 13 22.69 -1.66 -16.75
C PRO A 13 22.82 -0.39 -15.88
N ILE A 14 22.17 -0.39 -14.72
CA ILE A 14 22.43 0.61 -13.69
C ILE A 14 23.66 0.12 -12.92
N ILE A 15 24.83 0.57 -13.39
CA ILE A 15 26.09 0.32 -12.69
C ILE A 15 26.17 1.35 -11.54
N HIS A 16 26.51 0.89 -10.33
CA HIS A 16 26.71 1.75 -9.18
C HIS A 16 27.83 2.78 -9.46
N ASP A 17 27.61 3.97 -9.06
CA ASP A 17 28.41 5.14 -8.76
C ASP A 17 28.51 6.24 -9.83
N ASP A 18 28.54 5.97 -11.15
CA ASP A 18 28.69 7.00 -12.17
C ASP A 18 27.58 7.07 -13.24
N SER A 19 26.57 6.24 -13.13
CA SER A 19 25.47 6.24 -14.10
C SER A 19 24.47 7.38 -13.81
N PRO A 20 24.02 8.12 -14.84
CA PRO A 20 23.01 9.16 -14.62
C PRO A 20 21.72 8.56 -14.05
N PRO A 21 21.00 9.33 -13.22
CA PRO A 21 19.70 8.91 -12.71
C PRO A 21 18.75 8.51 -13.85
N LEU A 22 17.91 7.52 -13.63
CA LEU A 22 16.92 7.10 -14.62
C LEU A 22 16.00 8.25 -15.03
N SER A 23 15.76 9.21 -14.13
CA SER A 23 14.99 10.42 -14.39
C SER A 23 15.57 11.31 -15.47
N ASP A 24 16.87 11.27 -15.73
CA ASP A 24 17.53 12.03 -16.78
C ASP A 24 17.25 11.43 -18.17
N LEU A 25 17.09 10.11 -18.22
CA LEU A 25 16.74 9.36 -19.43
C LEU A 25 15.22 9.31 -19.65
N SER A 26 14.45 9.27 -18.59
CA SER A 26 13.00 9.18 -18.60
C SER A 26 12.40 9.94 -17.41
N PRO A 27 11.99 11.20 -17.57
CA PRO A 27 11.48 12.04 -16.46
C PRO A 27 10.29 11.43 -15.71
N ARG A 28 9.46 10.64 -16.38
CA ARG A 28 8.32 9.92 -15.77
C ARG A 28 8.76 8.79 -14.84
N ASP A 29 9.99 8.30 -14.96
CA ASP A 29 10.55 7.22 -14.13
C ASP A 29 11.30 7.75 -12.89
N LYS A 30 11.30 9.06 -12.64
CA LYS A 30 11.81 9.70 -11.42
C LYS A 30 11.41 9.01 -10.11
N PRO A 31 10.21 8.39 -9.96
CA PRO A 31 9.89 7.64 -8.76
C PRO A 31 10.86 6.49 -8.45
N TRP A 32 11.52 5.90 -9.44
CA TRP A 32 12.52 4.84 -9.22
C TRP A 32 13.71 5.35 -8.42
N ASP A 33 14.27 6.51 -8.80
CA ASP A 33 15.42 7.10 -8.12
C ASP A 33 15.12 7.39 -6.66
N LYS A 34 13.95 8.01 -6.41
CA LYS A 34 13.47 8.27 -5.04
C LYS A 34 13.33 7.00 -4.20
N HIS A 35 12.68 5.96 -4.74
CA HIS A 35 12.46 4.74 -3.99
C HIS A 35 13.73 3.92 -3.84
N ARG A 36 14.66 4.01 -4.81
CA ARG A 36 15.97 3.39 -4.73
C ARG A 36 16.80 4.04 -3.62
N SER A 37 16.94 5.35 -3.61
CA SER A 37 17.65 6.08 -2.55
C SER A 37 17.08 5.78 -1.16
N ASN A 38 15.75 5.73 -1.03
CA ASN A 38 15.12 5.30 0.23
C ASN A 38 15.43 3.84 0.59
N SER A 39 15.54 2.94 -0.42
CA SER A 39 15.90 1.54 -0.18
C SER A 39 17.31 1.42 0.38
N ASP A 40 18.25 2.20 -0.13
CA ASP A 40 19.63 2.20 0.34
C ASP A 40 19.73 2.72 1.78
N ARG A 41 18.94 3.75 2.12
CA ARG A 41 18.83 4.23 3.52
C ARG A 41 18.28 3.16 4.46
N VAL A 42 17.23 2.43 4.05
CA VAL A 42 16.65 1.34 4.84
C VAL A 42 17.64 0.18 4.95
N ALA A 43 18.35 -0.17 3.86
CA ALA A 43 19.36 -1.22 3.86
C ALA A 43 20.45 -0.96 4.90
N LYS A 44 20.92 0.29 5.04
CA LYS A 44 21.91 0.68 6.06
C LYS A 44 21.45 0.36 7.48
N HIS A 45 20.16 0.46 7.80
CA HIS A 45 19.65 0.09 9.13
C HIS A 45 19.67 -1.41 9.39
N TYR A 46 19.69 -2.23 8.33
CA TYR A 46 19.76 -3.69 8.47
C TYR A 46 21.20 -4.22 8.49
N SER A 47 22.18 -3.49 7.94
CA SER A 47 23.57 -3.97 7.77
C SER A 47 24.26 -4.33 9.09
N GLY A 48 23.96 -3.62 10.18
CA GLY A 48 24.51 -3.86 11.52
C GLY A 48 23.61 -4.68 12.45
N SER A 49 22.63 -5.42 11.93
CA SER A 49 21.66 -6.18 12.72
C SER A 49 21.66 -7.66 12.38
N ASP A 50 20.95 -8.46 13.18
CA ASP A 50 20.70 -9.89 12.91
C ASP A 50 20.00 -10.14 11.57
N PHE A 51 19.51 -9.07 10.93
CA PHE A 51 18.83 -9.09 9.64
C PHE A 51 19.70 -8.60 8.48
N HIS A 52 21.04 -8.62 8.60
CA HIS A 52 21.99 -8.15 7.58
C HIS A 52 21.71 -8.74 6.18
N ARG A 53 21.21 -9.98 6.08
CA ARG A 53 20.80 -10.61 4.82
C ARG A 53 19.71 -9.81 4.08
N TYR A 54 18.89 -9.03 4.78
CA TYR A 54 17.92 -8.13 4.14
C TYR A 54 18.61 -6.91 3.55
N SER A 55 19.68 -6.40 4.19
CA SER A 55 20.51 -5.33 3.63
C SER A 55 21.10 -5.76 2.28
N GLU A 56 21.79 -6.88 2.23
CA GLU A 56 22.39 -7.43 1.02
C GLU A 56 21.36 -7.57 -0.11
N ARG A 57 20.20 -8.17 0.18
CA ARG A 57 19.12 -8.31 -0.81
C ARG A 57 18.58 -6.98 -1.31
N MET A 58 18.47 -5.96 -0.43
CA MET A 58 17.99 -4.64 -0.81
C MET A 58 18.99 -3.87 -1.65
N THR A 59 20.30 -4.09 -1.44
CA THR A 59 21.37 -3.50 -2.25
C THR A 59 21.22 -3.86 -3.73
N PHE A 60 20.81 -5.09 -4.04
CA PHE A 60 20.56 -5.55 -5.41
C PHE A 60 19.11 -5.35 -5.90
N CYS A 61 18.27 -4.66 -5.12
CA CYS A 61 16.88 -4.44 -5.52
C CYS A 61 16.78 -3.38 -6.62
N SER A 62 16.15 -3.72 -7.73
CA SER A 62 16.05 -2.85 -8.92
C SER A 62 17.40 -2.42 -9.54
N GLU A 63 18.44 -3.20 -9.32
CA GLU A 63 19.74 -3.02 -9.95
C GLU A 63 19.64 -3.20 -11.48
N LEU A 64 18.82 -4.15 -11.91
CA LEU A 64 18.51 -4.38 -13.32
C LEU A 64 17.06 -4.03 -13.59
N LEU A 65 16.86 -3.15 -14.55
CA LEU A 65 15.56 -2.72 -15.06
C LEU A 65 15.57 -2.86 -16.58
N ASP A 66 14.77 -3.77 -17.11
CA ASP A 66 14.62 -3.95 -18.54
C ASP A 66 13.40 -3.18 -19.03
N PHE A 67 13.60 -2.37 -20.04
CA PHE A 67 12.53 -1.61 -20.68
C PHE A 67 12.36 -2.05 -22.12
N THR A 68 11.13 -2.04 -22.59
CA THR A 68 10.78 -2.23 -23.99
C THR A 68 10.20 -0.93 -24.52
N LEU A 69 10.68 -0.47 -25.66
CA LEU A 69 10.05 0.61 -26.40
C LEU A 69 8.72 0.12 -26.97
N LYS A 70 7.64 0.83 -26.66
CA LYS A 70 6.31 0.58 -27.24
C LYS A 70 5.84 1.81 -27.97
N PRO A 71 5.33 1.67 -29.19
CA PRO A 71 4.69 2.77 -29.90
C PRO A 71 3.47 3.23 -29.09
N ILE A 72 3.31 4.55 -28.96
CA ILE A 72 2.10 5.22 -28.45
C ILE A 72 1.24 5.64 -29.61
N ASP A 73 1.87 6.20 -30.65
CA ASP A 73 1.32 6.62 -31.93
C ASP A 73 2.37 6.44 -33.02
N ASP A 74 2.09 6.92 -34.23
CA ASP A 74 2.96 6.74 -35.41
C ASP A 74 4.34 7.42 -35.26
N GLU A 75 4.49 8.41 -34.39
CA GLU A 75 5.71 9.18 -34.25
C GLU A 75 6.34 9.10 -32.85
N SER A 76 5.64 8.55 -31.85
CA SER A 76 6.10 8.54 -30.46
C SER A 76 6.19 7.15 -29.85
N TYR A 77 7.19 6.97 -28.98
CA TYR A 77 7.44 5.74 -28.24
C TYR A 77 7.48 6.00 -26.74
N ALA A 78 7.03 5.00 -25.97
CA ALA A 78 7.19 4.99 -24.52
C ALA A 78 8.03 3.81 -24.07
N LEU A 79 8.92 4.06 -23.12
CA LEU A 79 9.58 3.01 -22.37
C LEU A 79 8.56 2.34 -21.44
N LYS A 80 8.39 1.04 -21.61
CA LYS A 80 7.59 0.20 -20.72
C LYS A 80 8.47 -0.79 -20.01
N LEU A 81 8.47 -0.75 -18.66
CA LEU A 81 9.20 -1.74 -17.87
C LEU A 81 8.69 -3.15 -18.22
N SER A 82 9.59 -3.99 -18.70
CA SER A 82 9.32 -5.40 -19.05
C SER A 82 9.73 -6.33 -17.92
N SER A 83 10.89 -6.08 -17.30
CA SER A 83 11.37 -6.88 -16.18
C SER A 83 12.13 -6.03 -15.16
N ALA A 84 12.24 -6.54 -13.94
CA ALA A 84 13.05 -5.93 -12.89
C ALA A 84 13.42 -6.97 -11.83
N ARG A 85 14.63 -6.86 -11.30
CA ARG A 85 15.06 -7.69 -10.18
C ARG A 85 14.58 -7.11 -8.87
N PHE A 86 13.67 -7.79 -8.18
CA PHE A 86 13.12 -7.35 -6.89
C PHE A 86 13.61 -8.22 -5.73
N CYS A 87 14.07 -7.58 -4.65
CA CYS A 87 14.53 -8.27 -3.44
C CYS A 87 13.41 -8.95 -2.63
N ARG A 88 12.15 -8.51 -2.80
CA ARG A 88 10.97 -9.00 -2.06
C ARG A 88 11.09 -8.87 -0.53
N VAL A 89 12.02 -8.06 -0.05
CA VAL A 89 12.09 -7.72 1.37
C VAL A 89 10.89 -6.85 1.73
N ARG A 90 10.21 -7.18 2.83
CA ARG A 90 8.93 -6.53 3.18
C ARG A 90 9.05 -5.03 3.39
N HIS A 91 10.17 -4.57 3.92
CA HIS A 91 10.39 -3.15 4.23
C HIS A 91 11.20 -2.40 3.15
N CYS A 92 11.51 -3.05 2.04
CA CYS A 92 12.17 -2.39 0.92
C CYS A 92 11.23 -1.37 0.26
N PRO A 93 11.59 -0.08 0.22
CA PRO A 93 10.77 0.99 -0.37
C PRO A 93 10.43 0.75 -1.84
N VAL A 94 11.35 0.23 -2.64
CA VAL A 94 11.09 -0.13 -4.05
C VAL A 94 10.01 -1.22 -4.13
N CYS A 95 10.17 -2.31 -3.38
CA CYS A 95 9.21 -3.41 -3.40
C CYS A 95 7.83 -3.00 -2.89
N GLN A 96 7.76 -2.14 -1.86
CA GLN A 96 6.49 -1.64 -1.34
C GLN A 96 5.80 -0.70 -2.33
N TRP A 97 6.55 0.20 -2.94
CA TRP A 97 6.01 1.07 -3.99
C TRP A 97 5.45 0.27 -5.16
N ARG A 98 6.20 -0.70 -5.69
CA ARG A 98 5.72 -1.57 -6.79
C ARG A 98 4.50 -2.39 -6.40
N ARG A 99 4.45 -2.87 -5.16
CA ARG A 99 3.27 -3.55 -4.62
C ARG A 99 2.05 -2.63 -4.56
N SER A 100 2.22 -1.39 -4.10
CA SER A 100 1.12 -0.42 -4.05
C SER A 100 0.57 -0.10 -5.44
N LEU A 101 1.44 0.05 -6.45
CA LEU A 101 1.03 0.23 -7.84
C LEU A 101 0.26 -0.98 -8.38
N ALA A 102 0.71 -2.20 -8.07
CA ALA A 102 0.01 -3.41 -8.48
C ALA A 102 -1.39 -3.53 -7.85
N TRP A 103 -1.53 -3.18 -6.57
CA TRP A 103 -2.83 -3.13 -5.89
C TRP A 103 -3.73 -2.03 -6.45
N LYS A 104 -3.16 -0.85 -6.73
CA LYS A 104 -3.86 0.25 -7.37
C LYS A 104 -4.42 -0.17 -8.74
N ALA A 105 -3.59 -0.79 -9.57
CA ALA A 105 -4.03 -1.30 -10.89
C ALA A 105 -5.15 -2.34 -10.77
N LYS A 106 -5.04 -3.27 -9.81
CA LYS A 106 -6.12 -4.24 -9.53
C LYS A 106 -7.41 -3.54 -9.10
N ALA A 107 -7.33 -2.55 -8.21
CA ALA A 107 -8.50 -1.78 -7.78
C ALA A 107 -9.18 -1.08 -8.95
N TYR A 108 -8.42 -0.38 -9.78
CA TYR A 108 -8.96 0.30 -10.99
C TYR A 108 -9.59 -0.68 -12.00
N LYS A 109 -9.10 -1.92 -12.06
CA LYS A 109 -9.70 -2.94 -12.93
C LYS A 109 -11.01 -3.50 -12.37
N VAL A 110 -11.13 -3.62 -11.05
CA VAL A 110 -12.24 -4.31 -10.39
C VAL A 110 -13.36 -3.35 -9.97
N LEU A 111 -13.00 -2.15 -9.47
CA LEU A 111 -14.00 -1.20 -8.96
C LEU A 111 -15.09 -0.82 -9.97
N PRO A 112 -14.80 -0.55 -11.26
CA PRO A 112 -15.85 -0.25 -12.25
C PRO A 112 -16.90 -1.37 -12.36
N GLN A 113 -16.45 -2.63 -12.35
CA GLN A 113 -17.35 -3.80 -12.44
C GLN A 113 -18.23 -3.92 -11.19
N ILE A 114 -17.68 -3.58 -10.01
CA ILE A 114 -18.46 -3.55 -8.76
C ILE A 114 -19.50 -2.43 -8.81
N VAL A 115 -19.12 -1.24 -9.27
CA VAL A 115 -20.04 -0.09 -9.39
C VAL A 115 -21.17 -0.41 -10.38
N GLU A 116 -20.86 -1.03 -11.52
CA GLU A 116 -21.84 -1.47 -12.50
C GLU A 116 -22.80 -2.52 -11.91
N LYS A 117 -22.27 -3.50 -11.18
CA LYS A 117 -23.08 -4.56 -10.55
C LYS A 117 -23.94 -4.04 -9.39
N TYR A 118 -23.48 -3.01 -8.69
CA TYR A 118 -24.14 -2.44 -7.52
C TYR A 118 -24.35 -0.93 -7.63
N PRO A 119 -25.05 -0.42 -8.65
CA PRO A 119 -25.09 1.01 -9.01
C PRO A 119 -25.72 1.89 -7.93
N LYS A 120 -26.57 1.33 -7.07
CA LYS A 120 -27.26 2.07 -5.99
C LYS A 120 -26.47 2.06 -4.68
N HIS A 121 -25.43 1.25 -4.56
CA HIS A 121 -24.63 1.18 -3.34
C HIS A 121 -23.78 2.44 -3.15
N ARG A 122 -23.44 2.74 -1.91
CA ARG A 122 -22.68 3.90 -1.51
C ARG A 122 -21.35 3.48 -0.91
N TRP A 123 -20.43 4.40 -0.84
CA TRP A 123 -19.10 4.16 -0.29
C TRP A 123 -18.89 5.02 0.96
N LEU A 124 -18.39 4.39 2.00
CA LEU A 124 -18.03 5.02 3.26
C LEU A 124 -16.53 4.83 3.48
N PHE A 125 -15.82 5.93 3.72
CA PHE A 125 -14.43 5.88 4.16
C PHE A 125 -14.38 5.93 5.68
N LEU A 126 -13.82 4.89 6.30
CA LEU A 126 -13.75 4.74 7.74
C LEU A 126 -12.28 4.61 8.17
N THR A 127 -11.86 5.43 9.13
CA THR A 127 -10.56 5.30 9.78
C THR A 127 -10.76 4.71 11.18
N LEU A 128 -10.08 3.59 11.44
CA LEU A 128 -10.08 2.92 12.73
C LEU A 128 -8.69 2.97 13.34
N THR A 129 -8.62 3.50 14.55
CA THR A 129 -7.36 3.67 15.27
C THR A 129 -7.47 3.17 16.70
N GLN A 130 -6.33 3.09 17.37
CA GLN A 130 -6.23 2.93 18.82
C GLN A 130 -5.13 3.86 19.37
N LYS A 131 -4.94 3.87 20.68
CA LYS A 131 -3.86 4.62 21.33
C LYS A 131 -2.52 4.28 20.72
N ASN A 132 -1.63 5.27 20.63
CA ASN A 132 -0.24 5.07 20.25
C ASN A 132 0.42 3.98 21.12
N CYS A 133 1.32 3.23 20.52
CA CYS A 133 2.09 2.19 21.19
C CYS A 133 3.59 2.40 21.01
N LYS A 134 4.40 1.75 21.82
CA LYS A 134 5.84 1.68 21.60
C LYS A 134 6.14 0.92 20.31
N ILE A 135 7.24 1.26 19.65
CA ILE A 135 7.67 0.56 18.43
C ILE A 135 7.82 -0.96 18.64
N THR A 136 8.29 -1.37 19.81
CA THR A 136 8.44 -2.79 20.20
C THR A 136 7.09 -3.52 20.29
N GLU A 137 6.01 -2.81 20.57
CA GLU A 137 4.65 -3.34 20.73
C GLU A 137 3.82 -3.27 19.43
N LEU A 138 4.34 -2.60 18.40
CA LEU A 138 3.60 -2.31 17.16
C LEU A 138 3.06 -3.56 16.47
N ARG A 139 3.84 -4.64 16.45
CA ARG A 139 3.42 -5.91 15.84
C ARG A 139 2.19 -6.48 16.53
N ASP A 140 2.21 -6.55 17.85
CA ASP A 140 1.13 -7.13 18.64
C ASP A 140 -0.11 -6.24 18.59
N THR A 141 0.10 -4.92 18.61
CA THR A 141 -0.93 -3.91 18.41
C THR A 141 -1.65 -4.09 17.06
N ILE A 142 -0.93 -4.22 15.96
CA ILE A 142 -1.53 -4.46 14.64
C ILE A 142 -2.24 -5.82 14.59
N GLN A 143 -1.72 -6.85 15.24
CA GLN A 143 -2.39 -8.15 15.33
C GLN A 143 -3.71 -8.05 16.11
N LEU A 144 -3.71 -7.34 17.23
CA LEU A 144 -4.92 -7.06 18.02
C LEU A 144 -5.96 -6.32 17.18
N MET A 145 -5.56 -5.25 16.49
CA MET A 145 -6.43 -4.50 15.58
C MET A 145 -6.99 -5.37 14.46
N ASN A 146 -6.21 -6.27 13.88
CA ASN A 146 -6.69 -7.21 12.86
C ASN A 146 -7.75 -8.18 13.41
N LYS A 147 -7.53 -8.72 14.61
CA LYS A 147 -8.52 -9.55 15.29
C LYS A 147 -9.79 -8.76 15.62
N ALA A 148 -9.64 -7.51 16.04
CA ALA A 148 -10.76 -6.60 16.29
C ALA A 148 -11.55 -6.29 15.03
N PHE A 149 -10.88 -6.01 13.92
CA PHE A 149 -11.54 -5.76 12.64
C PHE A 149 -12.31 -7.00 12.13
N LYS A 150 -11.75 -8.19 12.31
CA LYS A 150 -12.48 -9.43 12.00
C LYS A 150 -13.77 -9.49 12.82
N ARG A 151 -13.71 -9.31 14.14
CA ARG A 151 -14.91 -9.28 15.00
C ARG A 151 -15.91 -8.21 14.58
N LEU A 152 -15.41 -7.00 14.24
CA LEU A 152 -16.25 -5.89 13.77
C LEU A 152 -17.00 -6.25 12.49
N SER A 153 -16.31 -6.84 11.52
CA SER A 153 -16.90 -7.22 10.22
C SER A 153 -17.90 -8.41 10.33
N GLU A 154 -17.89 -9.14 11.44
CA GLU A 154 -18.79 -10.24 11.73
C GLU A 154 -20.03 -9.81 12.57
N LEU A 155 -20.05 -8.53 13.04
CA LEU A 155 -21.21 -8.04 13.79
C LEU A 155 -22.44 -7.89 12.88
N LYS A 156 -23.60 -8.27 13.36
CA LYS A 156 -24.87 -8.05 12.66
C LYS A 156 -25.13 -6.57 12.34
N ALA A 157 -24.61 -5.66 13.18
CA ALA A 157 -24.72 -4.22 13.00
C ALA A 157 -23.70 -3.65 11.99
N PHE A 158 -22.75 -4.45 11.50
CA PHE A 158 -21.79 -3.98 10.51
C PHE A 158 -22.44 -3.79 9.15
N PRO A 159 -22.51 -2.56 8.61
CA PRO A 159 -23.39 -2.27 7.48
C PRO A 159 -22.78 -2.61 6.11
N ALA A 160 -21.48 -2.89 6.04
CA ALA A 160 -20.81 -3.08 4.77
C ALA A 160 -20.98 -4.49 4.21
N ILE A 161 -21.29 -4.59 2.94
CA ILE A 161 -21.35 -5.85 2.18
C ILE A 161 -20.02 -6.22 1.53
N GLY A 162 -19.07 -5.30 1.52
CA GLY A 162 -17.71 -5.51 1.04
C GLY A 162 -16.81 -4.37 1.48
N TRP A 163 -15.50 -4.63 1.53
CA TRP A 163 -14.53 -3.61 1.93
C TRP A 163 -13.15 -3.82 1.36
N LEU A 164 -12.39 -2.71 1.29
CA LEU A 164 -10.94 -2.69 1.15
C LEU A 164 -10.35 -2.10 2.43
N LYS A 165 -9.31 -2.72 2.96
CA LYS A 165 -8.64 -2.27 4.17
C LYS A 165 -7.13 -2.16 3.94
N SER A 166 -6.55 -1.03 4.32
CA SER A 166 -5.10 -0.83 4.38
C SER A 166 -4.66 -0.48 5.80
N VAL A 167 -3.42 -0.79 6.11
CA VAL A 167 -2.78 -0.43 7.39
C VAL A 167 -1.78 0.68 7.10
N GLU A 168 -1.86 1.73 7.87
CA GLU A 168 -0.86 2.78 7.91
C GLU A 168 -0.31 2.92 9.33
N VAL A 169 0.96 3.28 9.44
CA VAL A 169 1.61 3.58 10.72
C VAL A 169 2.31 4.90 10.59
N THR A 170 1.88 5.88 11.35
CA THR A 170 2.55 7.17 11.45
C THR A 170 3.37 7.25 12.74
N ARG A 171 4.36 8.14 12.76
CA ARG A 171 5.17 8.38 13.96
C ARG A 171 4.55 9.50 14.77
N GLY A 172 4.31 9.25 16.05
CA GLY A 172 3.92 10.25 17.03
C GLY A 172 5.07 11.24 17.31
N LYS A 173 4.74 12.43 17.83
CA LYS A 173 5.74 13.44 18.21
C LYS A 173 6.71 12.94 19.29
N ASP A 174 6.25 12.07 20.14
CA ASP A 174 6.99 11.38 21.21
C ASP A 174 7.80 10.16 20.74
N GLY A 175 7.83 9.90 19.43
CA GLY A 175 8.49 8.75 18.84
C GLY A 175 7.68 7.45 18.87
N SER A 176 6.47 7.47 19.44
CA SER A 176 5.55 6.32 19.45
C SER A 176 5.05 5.99 18.04
N ALA A 177 4.52 4.78 17.88
CA ALA A 177 3.83 4.37 16.66
C ALA A 177 2.33 4.62 16.79
N HIS A 178 1.73 5.21 15.76
CA HIS A 178 0.28 5.40 15.64
C HIS A 178 -0.26 4.54 14.49
N PRO A 179 -0.65 3.29 14.76
CA PRO A 179 -1.25 2.43 13.74
C PRO A 179 -2.72 2.79 13.53
N HIS A 180 -3.12 2.81 12.25
CA HIS A 180 -4.52 2.98 11.89
C HIS A 180 -4.87 2.21 10.62
N PHE A 181 -6.16 1.87 10.50
CA PHE A 181 -6.71 1.25 9.32
C PHE A 181 -7.51 2.28 8.53
N HIS A 182 -7.25 2.37 7.25
CA HIS A 182 -8.12 3.01 6.29
C HIS A 182 -8.98 1.95 5.62
N CYS A 183 -10.28 2.08 5.76
CA CYS A 183 -11.26 1.14 5.24
C CYS A 183 -12.18 1.87 4.26
N LEU A 184 -12.27 1.36 3.04
CA LEU A 184 -13.30 1.75 2.09
C LEU A 184 -14.40 0.69 2.16
N LEU A 185 -15.58 1.06 2.65
CA LEU A 185 -16.70 0.18 2.88
C LEU A 185 -17.77 0.41 1.82
N MET A 186 -18.27 -0.65 1.20
CA MET A 186 -19.46 -0.59 0.35
C MET A 186 -20.70 -0.89 1.18
N VAL A 187 -21.62 0.07 1.24
CA VAL A 187 -22.84 0.00 2.05
C VAL A 187 -24.09 0.05 1.17
N PRO A 188 -25.24 -0.50 1.61
CA PRO A 188 -26.51 -0.43 0.87
C PRO A 188 -26.94 1.01 0.58
N SER A 189 -27.75 1.21 -0.45
CA SER A 189 -28.23 2.53 -0.91
C SER A 189 -28.92 3.35 0.18
N GLY A 190 -29.70 2.69 1.04
CA GLY A 190 -30.45 3.31 2.13
C GLY A 190 -29.64 3.56 3.41
N TYR A 191 -28.34 3.25 3.43
CA TYR A 191 -27.55 3.39 4.64
C TYR A 191 -27.57 4.80 5.23
N PHE A 192 -27.40 5.83 4.40
CA PHE A 192 -27.32 7.23 4.86
C PHE A 192 -28.67 7.88 5.15
N SER A 193 -29.76 7.29 4.72
CA SER A 193 -31.11 7.82 4.89
C SER A 193 -32.03 6.95 5.75
N GLY A 194 -31.57 5.77 6.18
CA GLY A 194 -32.35 4.79 6.91
C GLY A 194 -31.98 4.66 8.40
N GLN A 195 -32.73 3.83 9.09
CA GLN A 195 -32.51 3.52 10.51
C GLN A 195 -31.18 2.77 10.78
N SER A 196 -30.55 2.25 9.74
CA SER A 196 -29.27 1.54 9.85
C SER A 196 -28.03 2.46 9.81
N TYR A 197 -28.24 3.77 9.70
CA TYR A 197 -27.13 4.73 9.76
C TYR A 197 -26.45 4.72 11.11
N LEU A 198 -25.16 4.50 11.12
CA LEU A 198 -24.34 4.54 12.32
C LEU A 198 -23.66 5.89 12.47
N LYS A 199 -23.93 6.57 13.56
CA LYS A 199 -23.24 7.79 13.94
C LYS A 199 -21.80 7.49 14.37
N GLN A 200 -20.94 8.49 14.38
CA GLN A 200 -19.55 8.34 14.78
C GLN A 200 -19.39 7.67 16.15
N ALA A 201 -20.22 8.06 17.12
CA ALA A 201 -20.18 7.49 18.47
C ALA A 201 -20.48 5.98 18.49
N GLU A 202 -21.39 5.51 17.62
CA GLU A 202 -21.74 4.10 17.51
C GLU A 202 -20.60 3.29 16.86
N TRP A 203 -19.94 3.86 15.83
CA TRP A 203 -18.73 3.27 15.27
C TRP A 203 -17.61 3.15 16.31
N VAL A 204 -17.40 4.20 17.11
CA VAL A 204 -16.41 4.19 18.19
C VAL A 204 -16.75 3.14 19.24
N ALA A 205 -18.02 3.03 19.66
CA ALA A 205 -18.47 2.05 20.64
C ALA A 205 -18.26 0.61 20.14
N MET A 206 -18.65 0.33 18.88
CA MET A 206 -18.44 -0.99 18.27
C MET A 206 -16.96 -1.33 18.17
N TRP A 207 -16.12 -0.35 17.73
CA TRP A 207 -14.68 -0.58 17.61
C TRP A 207 -14.02 -0.87 18.96
N ARG A 208 -14.33 -0.08 19.99
CA ARG A 208 -13.86 -0.30 21.37
C ARG A 208 -14.24 -1.71 21.87
N LYS A 209 -15.51 -2.10 21.71
CA LYS A 209 -15.97 -3.43 22.07
C LYS A 209 -15.20 -4.54 21.33
N CYS A 210 -14.92 -4.34 20.05
CA CYS A 210 -14.17 -5.32 19.26
C CYS A 210 -12.69 -5.39 19.62
N LEU A 211 -12.08 -4.29 20.05
CA LEU A 211 -10.71 -4.25 20.56
C LEU A 211 -10.57 -5.04 21.87
N ARG A 212 -11.64 -5.15 22.67
CA ARG A 212 -11.60 -5.79 24.00
C ARG A 212 -10.55 -5.19 24.93
N LEU A 213 -10.35 -3.89 24.82
CA LEU A 213 -9.45 -3.12 25.69
C LEU A 213 -10.31 -2.33 26.68
N ASP A 214 -9.99 -2.44 27.96
CA ASP A 214 -10.58 -1.60 29.01
C ASP A 214 -9.96 -0.21 28.92
N TYR A 215 -10.63 0.67 28.19
CA TYR A 215 -10.26 2.09 28.12
C TYR A 215 -10.93 2.90 29.24
N GLN A 216 -10.82 2.45 30.49
CA GLN A 216 -11.36 3.22 31.63
C GLN A 216 -10.65 4.56 31.88
N GLN A 217 -9.63 4.92 31.09
CA GLN A 217 -8.79 6.12 31.32
C GLN A 217 -8.73 7.09 30.16
N PHE A 218 -9.80 7.26 29.39
CA PHE A 218 -9.86 8.35 28.42
C PHE A 218 -11.07 9.25 28.70
N SER A 219 -10.86 10.22 29.58
CA SER A 219 -11.58 11.50 29.50
C SER A 219 -11.10 12.23 28.25
N LEU A 220 -12.06 12.66 27.44
CA LEU A 220 -11.86 13.59 26.31
C LEU A 220 -11.35 14.92 26.83
#